data_fa58f3b8ef2f5ee3e1fb897d17d5ec5b
#
_entry.id   fa58f3b8ef2f5ee3e1fb897d17d5ec5b
#
_cell.length_a   1.000
_cell.length_b   1.000
_cell.length_c   1.000
_cell.angle_alpha   90.00
_cell.angle_beta   90.00
_cell.angle_gamma   90.00
#
_symmetry.space_group_name_H-M   'P 1'
#
loop_
_entity.id
_entity.type
_entity.pdbx_description
1 polymer ?
#
loop_
_entity_poly.entity_id
_entity_poly.type
_entity_poly.pdbx_seq_one_letter_code
_entity_poly.pdbx_strand_id
1 'polypeptide(L)'
;MPDYNLVIVHTREWQDIADWKAVASIIEANAPDIEVGIADNDMRNRHLQLWQETRPSLVFSAGVLRKFRPTAGKIYVGAALTKLQEVARFQAAGVATPPTEKWTLEKVYPSEVWGERVIVKPLRGLRGGGISLIPCDQLANLWEHHTDNGEHPFMVQRFIDTGPRPQHFRVLTGFAIPLYLARRWAGRAEDGQERAPRDPRWKLVSNSGEAELFKDNSVLTFAKGIGAALPEVPVLGCDIVREEPTGKLFALEANSFGMTWHLSSKRYKEWSKSTGQTMDFYGQFGALDLLATELTKRVRAEAC
;
A
#
# COMPACT_ATOMS: atom_id res chain seq x y z
N MET A 1 -9.56 -12.51 34.49
CA MET A 1 -10.44 -12.45 33.30
C MET A 1 -9.84 -11.36 32.41
N PRO A 2 -9.94 -11.46 31.09
CA PRO A 2 -9.45 -10.39 30.20
C PRO A 2 -10.17 -9.06 30.48
N ASP A 3 -9.44 -7.95 30.34
CA ASP A 3 -9.96 -6.60 30.56
C ASP A 3 -10.39 -5.94 29.24
N TYR A 4 -9.87 -6.42 28.10
CA TYR A 4 -10.06 -5.84 26.78
C TYR A 4 -10.45 -6.90 25.75
N ASN A 5 -11.13 -6.45 24.68
CA ASN A 5 -11.43 -7.24 23.50
C ASN A 5 -10.68 -6.68 22.27
N LEU A 6 -10.04 -7.55 21.51
CA LEU A 6 -9.51 -7.24 20.18
C LEU A 6 -10.25 -8.05 19.13
N VAL A 7 -10.90 -7.39 18.17
CA VAL A 7 -11.49 -8.04 17.01
C VAL A 7 -10.60 -7.85 15.81
N ILE A 8 -10.03 -8.94 15.30
CA ILE A 8 -9.26 -8.95 14.05
C ILE A 8 -10.21 -9.36 12.91
N VAL A 9 -10.42 -8.46 11.95
CA VAL A 9 -11.31 -8.72 10.80
C VAL A 9 -10.48 -9.02 9.57
N HIS A 10 -10.58 -10.24 9.04
CA HIS A 10 -9.83 -10.66 7.86
C HIS A 10 -10.70 -10.83 6.63
N THR A 11 -10.12 -10.64 5.44
CA THR A 11 -10.76 -10.87 4.15
C THR A 11 -10.12 -12.08 3.48
N ARG A 12 -10.83 -13.21 3.38
CA ARG A 12 -10.32 -14.50 2.88
C ARG A 12 -9.67 -14.44 1.50
N GLU A 13 -10.19 -13.58 0.64
CA GLU A 13 -9.65 -13.39 -0.71
C GLU A 13 -8.21 -12.84 -0.72
N TRP A 14 -7.85 -12.03 0.30
CA TRP A 14 -6.59 -11.27 0.32
C TRP A 14 -5.59 -11.74 1.36
N GLN A 15 -6.05 -12.51 2.34
CA GLN A 15 -5.27 -12.85 3.53
C GLN A 15 -5.55 -14.30 3.94
N ASP A 16 -4.54 -14.99 4.45
CA ASP A 16 -4.72 -16.30 5.07
C ASP A 16 -5.09 -16.11 6.56
N ILE A 17 -6.11 -16.83 7.01
CA ILE A 17 -6.53 -16.79 8.42
C ILE A 17 -5.42 -17.28 9.36
N ALA A 18 -4.48 -18.09 8.85
CA ALA A 18 -3.36 -18.59 9.64
C ALA A 18 -2.50 -17.45 10.22
N ASP A 19 -2.29 -16.36 9.46
CA ASP A 19 -1.55 -15.18 9.95
C ASP A 19 -2.26 -14.55 11.15
N TRP A 20 -3.58 -14.41 11.06
CA TRP A 20 -4.36 -13.77 12.14
C TRP A 20 -4.47 -14.65 13.37
N LYS A 21 -4.53 -15.97 13.19
CA LYS A 21 -4.45 -16.92 14.30
C LYS A 21 -3.08 -16.87 14.97
N ALA A 22 -1.99 -16.73 14.20
CA ALA A 22 -0.65 -16.57 14.76
C ALA A 22 -0.53 -15.25 15.53
N VAL A 23 -1.01 -14.13 14.99
CA VAL A 23 -1.04 -12.84 15.70
C VAL A 23 -1.86 -12.94 17.00
N ALA A 24 -3.05 -13.57 16.95
CA ALA A 24 -3.89 -13.77 18.13
C ALA A 24 -3.16 -14.59 19.20
N SER A 25 -2.54 -15.72 18.82
CA SER A 25 -1.78 -16.58 19.74
C SER A 25 -0.60 -15.84 20.39
N ILE A 26 0.11 -14.98 19.62
CA ILE A 26 1.21 -14.16 20.17
C ILE A 26 0.66 -13.17 21.20
N ILE A 27 -0.48 -12.52 20.91
CA ILE A 27 -1.10 -11.55 21.84
C ILE A 27 -1.56 -12.27 23.11
N GLU A 28 -2.32 -13.35 23.00
CA GLU A 28 -2.86 -14.09 24.13
C GLU A 28 -1.77 -14.67 25.04
N ALA A 29 -0.63 -15.09 24.44
CA ALA A 29 0.51 -15.59 25.23
C ALA A 29 1.24 -14.48 26.01
N ASN A 30 1.27 -13.23 25.47
CA ASN A 30 2.06 -12.13 26.05
C ASN A 30 1.20 -11.07 26.76
N ALA A 31 -0.12 -11.10 26.57
CA ALA A 31 -1.07 -10.12 27.10
C ALA A 31 -2.40 -10.81 27.51
N PRO A 32 -2.40 -11.58 28.62
CA PRO A 32 -3.58 -12.34 29.07
C PRO A 32 -4.77 -11.45 29.48
N ASP A 33 -4.56 -10.16 29.56
CA ASP A 33 -5.58 -9.12 29.76
C ASP A 33 -6.37 -8.80 28.47
N ILE A 34 -5.95 -9.33 27.30
CA ILE A 34 -6.60 -9.12 26.01
C ILE A 34 -7.14 -10.45 25.48
N GLU A 35 -8.44 -10.50 25.21
CA GLU A 35 -9.08 -11.62 24.51
C GLU A 35 -9.22 -11.28 23.02
N VAL A 36 -8.86 -12.22 22.13
CA VAL A 36 -8.82 -11.97 20.68
C VAL A 36 -9.91 -12.76 19.95
N GLY A 37 -10.79 -12.05 19.26
CA GLY A 37 -11.78 -12.62 18.34
C GLY A 37 -11.38 -12.40 16.89
N ILE A 38 -11.56 -13.42 16.03
CA ILE A 38 -11.28 -13.30 14.59
C ILE A 38 -12.59 -13.36 13.81
N ALA A 39 -12.89 -12.30 13.07
CA ALA A 39 -14.08 -12.16 12.24
C ALA A 39 -13.76 -12.30 10.75
N ASP A 40 -14.67 -12.93 10.01
CA ASP A 40 -14.66 -12.92 8.54
C ASP A 40 -15.36 -11.65 8.03
N ASN A 41 -14.66 -10.86 7.22
CA ASN A 41 -15.17 -9.60 6.67
C ASN A 41 -16.36 -9.78 5.72
N ASP A 42 -16.51 -10.97 5.14
CA ASP A 42 -17.62 -11.30 4.24
C ASP A 42 -18.86 -11.85 4.97
N MET A 43 -18.82 -11.87 6.31
CA MET A 43 -19.92 -12.29 7.19
C MET A 43 -20.28 -11.20 8.20
N ARG A 44 -21.52 -11.23 8.70
CA ARG A 44 -21.96 -10.27 9.73
C ARG A 44 -21.38 -10.53 11.10
N ASN A 45 -21.08 -11.78 11.44
CA ASN A 45 -20.48 -12.21 12.74
C ASN A 45 -21.19 -11.60 13.97
N ARG A 46 -22.51 -11.72 14.07
CA ARG A 46 -23.32 -11.05 15.09
C ARG A 46 -22.87 -11.35 16.53
N HIS A 47 -22.37 -12.55 16.81
CA HIS A 47 -21.86 -12.89 18.13
C HIS A 47 -20.63 -12.06 18.53
N LEU A 48 -19.70 -11.79 17.59
CA LEU A 48 -18.56 -10.93 17.84
C LEU A 48 -18.94 -9.44 17.93
N GLN A 49 -20.02 -9.03 17.26
CA GLN A 49 -20.57 -7.69 17.43
C GLN A 49 -21.08 -7.48 18.88
N LEU A 50 -21.87 -8.42 19.40
CA LEU A 50 -22.34 -8.37 20.80
C LEU A 50 -21.20 -8.51 21.80
N TRP A 51 -20.21 -9.33 21.49
CA TRP A 51 -19.05 -9.53 22.35
C TRP A 51 -18.21 -8.25 22.49
N GLN A 52 -18.13 -7.40 21.46
CA GLN A 52 -17.45 -6.09 21.54
C GLN A 52 -18.05 -5.17 22.64
N GLU A 53 -19.33 -5.32 22.93
CA GLU A 53 -20.04 -4.49 23.91
C GLU A 53 -19.79 -4.94 25.35
N THR A 54 -19.12 -6.06 25.57
CA THR A 54 -18.91 -6.63 26.90
C THR A 54 -17.73 -6.01 27.65
N ARG A 55 -16.76 -5.40 26.92
CA ARG A 55 -15.54 -4.77 27.46
C ARG A 55 -15.03 -3.69 26.50
N PRO A 56 -14.16 -2.78 26.96
CA PRO A 56 -13.43 -1.89 26.06
C PRO A 56 -12.80 -2.66 24.90
N SER A 57 -13.09 -2.24 23.68
CA SER A 57 -12.78 -3.00 22.48
C SER A 57 -11.97 -2.21 21.46
N LEU A 58 -11.14 -2.92 20.69
CA LEU A 58 -10.51 -2.41 19.49
C LEU A 58 -10.80 -3.34 18.31
N VAL A 59 -11.17 -2.76 17.18
CA VAL A 59 -11.39 -3.48 15.92
C VAL A 59 -10.27 -3.14 14.94
N PHE A 60 -9.59 -4.15 14.46
CA PHE A 60 -8.53 -4.04 13.48
C PHE A 60 -8.85 -4.80 12.20
N SER A 61 -8.64 -4.19 11.05
CA SER A 61 -8.61 -4.87 9.76
C SER A 61 -7.49 -4.33 8.89
N ALA A 62 -6.71 -5.22 8.27
CA ALA A 62 -5.71 -4.82 7.29
C ALA A 62 -6.33 -4.22 6.01
N GLY A 63 -7.64 -4.25 5.85
CA GLY A 63 -8.35 -3.71 4.70
C GLY A 63 -9.67 -3.03 5.06
N VAL A 64 -10.38 -2.57 4.06
CA VAL A 64 -11.72 -1.97 4.24
C VAL A 64 -12.73 -3.02 4.72
N LEU A 65 -13.68 -2.57 5.53
CA LEU A 65 -14.79 -3.43 5.97
C LEU A 65 -15.83 -3.59 4.86
N ARG A 66 -16.33 -4.83 4.69
CA ARG A 66 -17.36 -5.17 3.69
C ARG A 66 -18.72 -5.43 4.31
N LYS A 67 -18.87 -6.57 5.02
CA LYS A 67 -20.12 -6.98 5.67
C LYS A 67 -20.07 -6.93 7.19
N PHE A 68 -18.88 -7.10 7.77
CA PHE A 68 -18.70 -6.90 9.19
C PHE A 68 -18.99 -5.44 9.56
N ARG A 69 -19.73 -5.21 10.64
CA ARG A 69 -20.08 -3.87 11.16
C ARG A 69 -19.76 -3.83 12.64
N PRO A 70 -18.66 -3.14 13.04
CA PRO A 70 -18.38 -2.91 14.44
C PRO A 70 -19.55 -2.19 15.14
N THR A 71 -19.86 -2.58 16.36
CA THR A 71 -20.91 -1.96 17.19
C THR A 71 -20.32 -1.11 18.31
N ALA A 72 -19.08 -1.39 18.72
CA ALA A 72 -18.38 -0.66 19.77
C ALA A 72 -16.87 -0.65 19.51
N GLY A 73 -16.16 0.20 20.22
CA GLY A 73 -14.70 0.22 20.30
C GLY A 73 -14.01 1.13 19.29
N LYS A 74 -12.71 1.31 19.51
CA LYS A 74 -11.83 1.99 18.55
C LYS A 74 -11.65 1.16 17.27
N ILE A 75 -11.74 1.80 16.11
CA ILE A 75 -11.71 1.11 14.81
C ILE A 75 -10.49 1.56 14.00
N TYR A 76 -9.68 0.58 13.57
CA TYR A 76 -8.57 0.74 12.64
C TYR A 76 -8.79 -0.17 11.43
N VAL A 77 -9.02 0.44 10.26
CA VAL A 77 -9.38 -0.29 9.03
C VAL A 77 -8.77 0.37 7.81
N GLY A 78 -8.67 -0.35 6.72
CA GLY A 78 -8.23 0.20 5.44
C GLY A 78 -9.15 1.32 4.94
N ALA A 79 -8.64 2.15 4.05
CA ALA A 79 -9.36 3.28 3.46
C ALA A 79 -9.40 3.18 1.92
N ALA A 80 -10.46 3.66 1.32
CA ALA A 80 -10.61 3.78 -0.14
C ALA A 80 -10.23 5.20 -0.60
N LEU A 81 -8.94 5.54 -0.52
CA LEU A 81 -8.42 6.83 -0.96
C LEU A 81 -8.17 6.85 -2.47
N THR A 82 -8.37 7.99 -3.11
CA THR A 82 -7.86 8.24 -4.46
C THR A 82 -6.37 8.60 -4.40
N LYS A 83 -5.64 8.40 -5.50
CA LYS A 83 -4.21 8.75 -5.58
C LYS A 83 -3.93 10.23 -5.24
N LEU A 84 -4.83 11.14 -5.63
CA LEU A 84 -4.68 12.56 -5.29
C LEU A 84 -4.90 12.84 -3.79
N GLN A 85 -5.84 12.13 -3.16
CA GLN A 85 -6.03 12.24 -1.71
C GLN A 85 -4.81 11.73 -0.94
N GLU A 86 -4.21 10.61 -1.37
CA GLU A 86 -2.96 10.10 -0.79
C GLU A 86 -1.83 11.12 -0.93
N VAL A 87 -1.60 11.65 -2.15
CA VAL A 87 -0.58 12.66 -2.41
C VAL A 87 -0.78 13.91 -1.55
N ALA A 88 -2.01 14.41 -1.42
CA ALA A 88 -2.31 15.56 -0.58
C ALA A 88 -1.98 15.31 0.90
N ARG A 89 -2.28 14.10 1.42
CA ARG A 89 -1.92 13.70 2.79
C ARG A 89 -0.41 13.62 2.98
N PHE A 90 0.32 13.04 2.03
CA PHE A 90 1.77 12.97 2.07
C PHE A 90 2.41 14.36 2.10
N GLN A 91 1.97 15.26 1.22
CA GLN A 91 2.47 16.64 1.16
C GLN A 91 2.20 17.40 2.47
N ALA A 92 1.00 17.27 3.03
CA ALA A 92 0.65 17.87 4.31
C ALA A 92 1.53 17.37 5.47
N ALA A 93 1.99 16.13 5.39
CA ALA A 93 2.90 15.51 6.38
C ALA A 93 4.40 15.72 6.05
N GLY A 94 4.74 16.48 5.01
CA GLY A 94 6.14 16.70 4.60
C GLY A 94 6.82 15.50 3.93
N VAL A 95 6.05 14.49 3.52
CA VAL A 95 6.58 13.35 2.75
C VAL A 95 6.77 13.77 1.29
N ALA A 96 7.97 13.58 0.76
CA ALA A 96 8.26 13.95 -0.62
C ALA A 96 7.48 13.09 -1.61
N THR A 97 6.75 13.74 -2.52
CA THR A 97 6.05 13.13 -3.66
C THR A 97 6.55 13.76 -4.95
N PRO A 98 6.51 13.07 -6.09
CA PRO A 98 6.70 13.76 -7.36
C PRO A 98 5.62 14.83 -7.53
N PRO A 99 5.88 15.97 -8.21
CA PRO A 99 4.83 16.88 -8.64
C PRO A 99 3.67 16.09 -9.25
N THR A 100 2.48 16.28 -8.71
CA THR A 100 1.30 15.45 -9.03
C THR A 100 0.03 16.28 -8.93
N GLU A 101 -0.83 16.20 -9.94
CA GLU A 101 -2.12 16.87 -9.93
C GLU A 101 -3.14 16.21 -10.86
N LYS A 102 -4.40 16.61 -10.76
CA LYS A 102 -5.41 16.24 -11.74
C LYS A 102 -5.03 16.82 -13.11
N TRP A 103 -5.10 15.98 -14.15
CA TRP A 103 -4.86 16.46 -15.51
C TRP A 103 -6.01 17.36 -15.95
N THR A 104 -5.67 18.56 -16.48
CA THR A 104 -6.62 19.50 -17.08
C THR A 104 -6.04 20.05 -18.38
N LEU A 105 -6.91 20.32 -19.37
CA LEU A 105 -6.47 20.77 -20.70
C LEU A 105 -5.85 22.17 -20.67
N GLU A 106 -6.38 23.04 -19.80
CA GLU A 106 -5.98 24.45 -19.75
C GLU A 106 -4.63 24.67 -19.10
N LYS A 107 -4.10 23.65 -18.41
CA LYS A 107 -2.87 23.81 -17.66
C LYS A 107 -1.64 23.52 -18.50
N VAL A 108 -0.65 24.39 -18.40
CA VAL A 108 0.69 24.18 -18.97
C VAL A 108 1.55 23.44 -17.94
N TYR A 109 2.31 22.47 -18.41
CA TYR A 109 3.21 21.64 -17.62
C TYR A 109 4.67 21.95 -18.02
N PRO A 110 5.30 22.99 -17.42
CA PRO A 110 6.66 23.40 -17.79
C PRO A 110 7.70 22.34 -17.41
N SER A 111 8.64 22.08 -18.31
CA SER A 111 9.64 21.02 -18.14
C SER A 111 10.60 21.25 -16.96
N GLU A 112 10.79 22.50 -16.53
CA GLU A 112 11.60 22.86 -15.37
C GLU A 112 11.04 22.28 -14.05
N VAL A 113 9.71 22.09 -13.99
CA VAL A 113 9.01 21.53 -12.82
C VAL A 113 8.67 20.06 -13.03
N TRP A 114 8.17 19.74 -14.24
CA TRP A 114 7.59 18.44 -14.55
C TRP A 114 8.59 17.48 -15.23
N GLY A 115 9.74 17.96 -15.65
CA GLY A 115 10.69 17.22 -16.47
C GLY A 115 10.23 17.15 -17.94
N GLU A 116 11.02 16.53 -18.80
CA GLU A 116 10.69 16.37 -20.22
C GLU A 116 9.47 15.46 -20.45
N ARG A 117 9.22 14.54 -19.51
CA ARG A 117 8.18 13.51 -19.60
C ARG A 117 7.44 13.38 -18.29
N VAL A 118 6.17 13.08 -18.39
CA VAL A 118 5.28 12.82 -17.26
C VAL A 118 4.59 11.47 -17.39
N ILE A 119 4.19 10.95 -16.25
CA ILE A 119 3.30 9.79 -16.15
C ILE A 119 1.86 10.31 -16.13
N VAL A 120 1.04 9.83 -17.05
CA VAL A 120 -0.41 9.95 -17.00
C VAL A 120 -0.98 8.64 -16.49
N LYS A 121 -1.84 8.70 -15.50
CA LYS A 121 -2.48 7.51 -14.91
C LYS A 121 -3.90 7.80 -14.43
N PRO A 122 -4.82 6.81 -14.44
CA PRO A 122 -6.15 6.99 -13.91
C PRO A 122 -6.10 7.33 -12.41
N LEU A 123 -7.01 8.21 -11.96
CA LEU A 123 -7.20 8.53 -10.54
C LEU A 123 -7.57 7.28 -9.72
N ARG A 124 -8.31 6.36 -10.35
CA ARG A 124 -8.65 5.05 -9.80
C ARG A 124 -8.15 4.00 -10.78
N GLY A 125 -7.42 3.04 -10.29
CA GLY A 125 -6.86 1.96 -11.12
C GLY A 125 -5.92 1.10 -10.30
N LEU A 126 -5.79 -0.15 -10.70
CA LEU A 126 -4.96 -1.14 -10.04
C LEU A 126 -3.92 -1.70 -11.03
N ARG A 127 -2.80 -2.18 -10.49
CA ARG A 127 -1.80 -2.98 -11.22
C ARG A 127 -1.07 -2.24 -12.36
N GLY A 128 -1.00 -0.93 -12.34
CA GLY A 128 -0.34 -0.15 -13.40
C GLY A 128 -1.12 -0.09 -14.72
N GLY A 129 -2.39 -0.51 -14.73
CA GLY A 129 -3.24 -0.38 -15.91
C GLY A 129 -3.50 1.08 -16.25
N GLY A 130 -3.44 1.44 -17.53
CA GLY A 130 -3.68 2.80 -18.03
C GLY A 130 -2.60 3.82 -17.66
N ILE A 131 -1.38 3.35 -17.37
CA ILE A 131 -0.21 4.23 -17.17
C ILE A 131 0.43 4.48 -18.52
N SER A 132 0.60 5.76 -18.88
CA SER A 132 1.31 6.20 -20.08
C SER A 132 2.42 7.18 -19.72
N LEU A 133 3.56 7.09 -20.44
CA LEU A 133 4.66 8.04 -20.37
C LEU A 133 4.54 9.00 -21.55
N ILE A 134 4.30 10.26 -21.27
CA ILE A 134 3.97 11.27 -22.29
C ILE A 134 4.98 12.42 -22.21
N PRO A 135 5.55 12.90 -23.33
CA PRO A 135 6.27 14.17 -23.39
C PRO A 135 5.37 15.33 -22.93
N CYS A 136 5.90 16.25 -22.12
CA CYS A 136 5.11 17.34 -21.57
C CYS A 136 4.45 18.23 -22.63
N ASP A 137 5.14 18.45 -23.75
CA ASP A 137 4.66 19.24 -24.90
C ASP A 137 3.53 18.55 -25.69
N GLN A 138 3.32 17.26 -25.50
CA GLN A 138 2.29 16.48 -26.18
C GLN A 138 1.03 16.25 -25.34
N LEU A 139 1.01 16.67 -24.08
CA LEU A 139 -0.15 16.44 -23.19
C LEU A 139 -1.46 16.98 -23.76
N ALA A 140 -1.46 18.20 -24.31
CA ALA A 140 -2.66 18.80 -24.88
C ALA A 140 -3.21 18.00 -26.06
N ASN A 141 -2.31 17.48 -26.92
CA ASN A 141 -2.68 16.71 -28.12
C ASN A 141 -3.25 15.33 -27.80
N LEU A 142 -2.89 14.79 -26.61
CA LEU A 142 -3.32 13.45 -26.19
C LEU A 142 -4.51 13.46 -25.24
N TRP A 143 -5.02 14.63 -24.92
CA TRP A 143 -6.14 14.81 -23.99
C TRP A 143 -7.38 13.97 -24.39
N GLU A 144 -7.80 14.04 -25.64
CA GLU A 144 -9.00 13.35 -26.13
C GLU A 144 -8.87 11.84 -26.14
N HIS A 145 -7.64 11.32 -26.17
CA HIS A 145 -7.33 9.88 -26.16
C HIS A 145 -7.38 9.29 -24.72
N HIS A 146 -7.46 10.16 -23.70
CA HIS A 146 -7.46 9.78 -22.30
C HIS A 146 -8.81 10.16 -21.65
N THR A 147 -9.89 9.62 -22.21
CA THR A 147 -11.24 9.78 -21.65
C THR A 147 -11.77 8.43 -21.17
N ASP A 148 -12.61 8.46 -20.14
CA ASP A 148 -13.40 7.34 -19.69
C ASP A 148 -14.86 7.78 -19.61
N ASN A 149 -15.73 7.23 -20.47
CA ASN A 149 -17.15 7.61 -20.58
C ASN A 149 -17.40 9.14 -20.70
N GLY A 150 -16.51 9.85 -21.41
CA GLY A 150 -16.60 11.31 -21.58
C GLY A 150 -16.05 12.12 -20.38
N GLU A 151 -15.54 11.47 -19.36
CA GLU A 151 -14.84 12.12 -18.26
C GLU A 151 -13.32 11.99 -18.43
N HIS A 152 -12.56 12.88 -17.75
CA HIS A 152 -11.11 12.82 -17.68
C HIS A 152 -10.65 12.45 -16.24
N PRO A 153 -10.79 11.18 -15.83
CA PRO A 153 -10.43 10.73 -14.48
C PRO A 153 -8.93 10.43 -14.36
N PHE A 154 -8.08 11.26 -14.96
CA PHE A 154 -6.63 11.06 -14.99
C PHE A 154 -5.88 12.10 -14.16
N MET A 155 -4.69 11.73 -13.77
CA MET A 155 -3.70 12.60 -13.13
C MET A 155 -2.41 12.60 -13.93
N VAL A 156 -1.70 13.72 -13.85
CA VAL A 156 -0.33 13.89 -14.32
C VAL A 156 0.59 13.82 -13.12
N GLN A 157 1.68 13.08 -13.25
CA GLN A 157 2.74 12.98 -12.25
C GLN A 157 4.10 13.07 -12.93
N ARG A 158 5.02 13.85 -12.36
CA ARG A 158 6.40 13.90 -12.86
C ARG A 158 6.98 12.48 -12.90
N PHE A 159 7.60 12.13 -14.01
CA PHE A 159 8.34 10.87 -14.10
C PHE A 159 9.60 10.94 -13.24
N ILE A 160 9.82 9.94 -12.41
CA ILE A 160 11.04 9.77 -11.62
C ILE A 160 11.90 8.70 -12.26
N ASP A 161 13.07 9.11 -12.74
CA ASP A 161 14.03 8.19 -13.33
C ASP A 161 14.72 7.37 -12.23
N THR A 162 14.55 6.07 -12.26
CA THR A 162 15.12 5.11 -11.31
C THR A 162 16.26 4.29 -11.90
N GLY A 163 16.80 4.72 -13.05
CA GLY A 163 17.88 4.07 -13.77
C GLY A 163 17.43 3.33 -15.02
N PRO A 164 18.35 2.68 -15.75
CA PRO A 164 18.08 2.02 -17.02
C PRO A 164 16.98 0.95 -16.93
N ARG A 165 16.96 0.18 -15.85
CA ARG A 165 15.90 -0.78 -15.54
C ARG A 165 15.02 -0.20 -14.43
N PRO A 166 13.77 0.14 -14.70
CA PRO A 166 12.89 0.70 -13.69
C PRO A 166 12.78 -0.18 -12.46
N GLN A 167 12.85 0.46 -11.28
CA GLN A 167 12.78 -0.21 -9.99
C GLN A 167 11.96 0.60 -8.98
N HIS A 168 11.40 -0.09 -8.01
CA HIS A 168 10.75 0.54 -6.86
C HIS A 168 10.91 -0.30 -5.60
N PHE A 169 10.70 0.32 -4.46
CA PHE A 169 10.64 -0.34 -3.17
C PHE A 169 9.18 -0.52 -2.77
N ARG A 170 8.82 -1.75 -2.38
CA ARG A 170 7.55 -2.06 -1.74
C ARG A 170 7.80 -2.28 -0.26
N VAL A 171 7.27 -1.40 0.58
CA VAL A 171 7.29 -1.55 2.04
C VAL A 171 5.88 -1.82 2.53
N LEU A 172 5.67 -2.93 3.23
CA LEU A 172 4.46 -3.12 4.01
C LEU A 172 4.68 -2.51 5.39
N THR A 173 3.76 -1.67 5.83
CA THR A 173 3.78 -1.14 7.20
C THR A 173 2.54 -1.57 7.96
N GLY A 174 2.72 -1.87 9.27
CA GLY A 174 1.64 -1.99 10.24
C GLY A 174 1.73 -0.82 11.22
N PHE A 175 0.75 0.10 11.26
CA PHE A 175 0.79 1.31 12.09
C PHE A 175 2.11 2.10 11.96
N ALA A 176 2.53 2.36 10.73
CA ALA A 176 3.81 2.98 10.38
C ALA A 176 5.08 2.16 10.73
N ILE A 177 4.98 0.96 11.28
CA ILE A 177 6.11 0.06 11.55
C ILE A 177 6.36 -0.78 10.30
N PRO A 178 7.57 -0.75 9.67
CA PRO A 178 7.87 -1.60 8.53
C PRO A 178 7.84 -3.09 8.91
N LEU A 179 7.03 -3.85 8.21
CA LEU A 179 6.89 -5.30 8.39
C LEU A 179 7.76 -6.09 7.41
N TYR A 180 7.95 -5.57 6.19
CA TYR A 180 8.95 -6.01 5.25
C TYR A 180 9.32 -4.90 4.27
N LEU A 181 10.48 -5.03 3.62
CA LEU A 181 10.93 -4.22 2.48
C LEU A 181 11.40 -5.15 1.36
N ALA A 182 10.78 -5.02 0.21
CA ALA A 182 11.21 -5.67 -1.02
C ALA A 182 11.59 -4.62 -2.08
N ARG A 183 12.70 -4.84 -2.78
CA ARG A 183 13.07 -4.13 -4.01
C ARG A 183 12.54 -4.90 -5.19
N ARG A 184 11.96 -4.22 -6.17
CA ARG A 184 11.38 -4.81 -7.38
C ARG A 184 11.91 -4.13 -8.61
N TRP A 185 12.19 -4.91 -9.66
CA TRP A 185 12.61 -4.43 -10.96
C TRP A 185 11.57 -4.72 -12.03
N ALA A 186 11.60 -3.91 -13.09
CA ALA A 186 10.79 -4.15 -14.26
C ALA A 186 11.16 -5.46 -14.96
N GLY A 187 10.16 -6.16 -15.46
CA GLY A 187 10.34 -7.27 -16.37
C GLY A 187 10.66 -6.77 -17.78
N ARG A 188 11.00 -7.68 -18.67
CA ARG A 188 11.22 -7.37 -20.09
C ARG A 188 9.92 -6.87 -20.72
N ALA A 189 10.06 -5.87 -21.59
CA ALA A 189 8.94 -5.36 -22.36
C ALA A 189 8.61 -6.34 -23.51
N GLU A 190 7.32 -6.55 -23.73
CA GLU A 190 6.75 -7.30 -24.83
C GLU A 190 6.10 -6.33 -25.83
N ASP A 191 5.67 -6.82 -26.99
CA ASP A 191 5.02 -5.97 -27.98
C ASP A 191 3.74 -5.34 -27.43
N GLY A 192 3.52 -4.07 -27.75
CA GLY A 192 2.37 -3.30 -27.27
C GLY A 192 2.44 -2.83 -25.81
N GLN A 193 3.55 -3.04 -25.11
CA GLN A 193 3.74 -2.55 -23.75
C GLN A 193 4.55 -1.25 -23.71
N GLU A 194 4.21 -0.37 -22.76
CA GLU A 194 4.99 0.83 -22.48
C GLU A 194 6.41 0.47 -22.03
N ARG A 195 7.39 1.14 -22.64
CA ARG A 195 8.81 0.84 -22.47
C ARG A 195 9.52 1.89 -21.64
N ALA A 196 10.57 1.44 -20.92
CA ALA A 196 11.38 2.33 -20.11
C ALA A 196 12.14 3.36 -20.97
N PRO A 197 12.21 4.64 -20.57
CA PRO A 197 12.79 5.70 -21.41
C PRO A 197 14.28 5.53 -21.69
N ARG A 198 15.05 5.02 -20.73
CA ARG A 198 16.51 4.88 -20.84
C ARG A 198 16.93 3.55 -21.46
N ASP A 199 16.09 2.53 -21.33
CA ASP A 199 16.37 1.21 -21.92
C ASP A 199 15.05 0.53 -22.33
N PRO A 200 14.69 0.62 -23.62
CA PRO A 200 13.43 0.08 -24.14
C PRO A 200 13.26 -1.44 -24.02
N ARG A 201 14.28 -2.18 -23.58
CA ARG A 201 14.16 -3.63 -23.30
C ARG A 201 13.29 -3.91 -22.06
N TRP A 202 13.03 -2.91 -21.21
CA TRP A 202 12.30 -3.06 -19.97
C TRP A 202 10.93 -2.37 -20.03
N LYS A 203 9.96 -2.91 -19.27
CA LYS A 203 8.67 -2.25 -19.06
C LYS A 203 8.86 -0.93 -18.33
N LEU A 204 7.99 0.02 -18.58
CA LEU A 204 7.98 1.31 -17.85
C LEU A 204 7.78 1.13 -16.34
N VAL A 205 6.92 0.17 -15.96
CA VAL A 205 6.57 -0.07 -14.55
C VAL A 205 7.18 -1.38 -14.02
N SER A 206 7.62 -1.38 -12.77
CA SER A 206 8.33 -2.49 -12.13
C SER A 206 7.41 -3.50 -11.41
N ASN A 207 6.22 -3.79 -11.98
CA ASN A 207 5.22 -4.66 -11.34
C ASN A 207 5.38 -6.16 -11.62
N SER A 208 6.15 -6.55 -12.62
CA SER A 208 6.15 -7.91 -13.18
C SER A 208 7.54 -8.52 -13.35
N GLY A 209 8.55 -7.91 -12.76
CA GLY A 209 9.93 -8.38 -12.84
C GLY A 209 10.37 -9.16 -11.61
N GLU A 210 11.67 -9.18 -11.43
CA GLU A 210 12.34 -9.76 -10.27
C GLU A 210 12.05 -8.96 -9.00
N ALA A 211 12.12 -9.63 -7.87
CA ALA A 211 12.01 -9.01 -6.56
C ALA A 211 12.98 -9.69 -5.58
N GLU A 212 13.47 -8.93 -4.62
CA GLU A 212 14.27 -9.45 -3.52
C GLU A 212 13.90 -8.75 -2.20
N LEU A 213 14.11 -9.43 -1.08
CA LEU A 213 14.12 -8.77 0.23
C LEU A 213 15.36 -7.90 0.34
N PHE A 214 15.18 -6.68 0.78
CA PHE A 214 16.23 -5.67 0.80
C PHE A 214 16.24 -4.95 2.15
N LYS A 215 17.40 -4.46 2.59
CA LYS A 215 17.51 -3.64 3.80
C LYS A 215 18.10 -2.29 3.44
N ASP A 216 17.35 -1.23 3.69
CA ASP A 216 17.77 0.15 3.48
C ASP A 216 17.09 1.05 4.52
N ASN A 217 17.87 1.56 5.45
CA ASN A 217 17.35 2.36 6.55
C ASN A 217 16.70 3.67 6.09
N SER A 218 17.18 4.26 4.99
CA SER A 218 16.58 5.47 4.43
C SER A 218 15.18 5.20 3.89
N VAL A 219 14.99 4.09 3.18
CA VAL A 219 13.68 3.65 2.67
C VAL A 219 12.75 3.28 3.81
N LEU A 220 13.24 2.56 4.83
CA LEU A 220 12.43 2.20 6.01
C LEU A 220 11.97 3.43 6.78
N THR A 221 12.87 4.42 6.99
CA THR A 221 12.53 5.68 7.64
C THR A 221 11.52 6.48 6.82
N PHE A 222 11.69 6.51 5.51
CA PHE A 222 10.76 7.19 4.60
C PHE A 222 9.36 6.54 4.64
N ALA A 223 9.30 5.21 4.65
CA ALA A 223 8.04 4.45 4.77
C ALA A 223 7.31 4.71 6.10
N LYS A 224 8.05 4.89 7.21
CA LYS A 224 7.47 5.33 8.49
C LYS A 224 6.78 6.69 8.36
N GLY A 225 7.39 7.62 7.62
CA GLY A 225 6.79 8.93 7.33
C GLY A 225 5.50 8.81 6.53
N ILE A 226 5.44 7.92 5.52
CA ILE A 226 4.22 7.63 4.76
C ILE A 226 3.13 7.06 5.70
N GLY A 227 3.46 6.11 6.56
CA GLY A 227 2.53 5.57 7.54
C GLY A 227 2.01 6.61 8.52
N ALA A 228 2.87 7.50 8.99
CA ALA A 228 2.49 8.59 9.88
C ALA A 228 1.59 9.65 9.21
N ALA A 229 1.63 9.78 7.89
CA ALA A 229 0.73 10.65 7.12
C ALA A 229 -0.72 10.11 7.04
N LEU A 230 -0.93 8.83 7.35
CA LEU A 230 -2.22 8.13 7.31
C LEU A 230 -2.45 7.34 8.62
N PRO A 231 -2.47 8.00 9.79
CA PRO A 231 -2.44 7.33 11.09
C PRO A 231 -3.72 6.50 11.38
N GLU A 232 -4.81 6.80 10.68
CA GLU A 232 -6.07 6.06 10.77
C GLU A 232 -6.05 4.74 10.00
N VAL A 233 -5.09 4.56 9.05
CA VAL A 233 -4.98 3.36 8.21
C VAL A 233 -3.92 2.44 8.78
N PRO A 234 -4.30 1.28 9.33
CA PRO A 234 -3.36 0.46 10.10
C PRO A 234 -2.34 -0.28 9.23
N VAL A 235 -2.68 -0.60 7.99
CA VAL A 235 -1.80 -1.37 7.08
C VAL A 235 -1.69 -0.68 5.74
N LEU A 236 -0.47 -0.38 5.33
CA LEU A 236 -0.17 0.28 4.07
C LEU A 236 0.90 -0.48 3.27
N GLY A 237 0.64 -0.64 1.99
CA GLY A 237 1.67 -1.08 1.04
C GLY A 237 2.26 0.13 0.33
N CYS A 238 3.35 0.66 0.86
CA CYS A 238 4.00 1.87 0.34
C CYS A 238 4.81 1.56 -0.92
N ASP A 239 4.55 2.27 -2.01
CA ASP A 239 5.37 2.25 -3.22
C ASP A 239 6.29 3.48 -3.23
N ILE A 240 7.58 3.23 -3.15
CA ILE A 240 8.62 4.24 -3.01
C ILE A 240 9.60 4.09 -4.17
N VAL A 241 10.02 5.19 -4.77
CA VAL A 241 11.09 5.21 -5.76
C VAL A 241 12.25 6.07 -5.29
N ARG A 242 13.45 5.72 -5.75
CA ARG A 242 14.65 6.55 -5.57
C ARG A 242 15.05 7.11 -6.93
N GLU A 243 15.08 8.42 -7.03
CA GLU A 243 15.59 9.10 -8.21
C GLU A 243 17.08 8.84 -8.34
N GLU A 244 17.50 8.24 -9.46
CA GLU A 244 18.90 7.80 -9.63
C GLU A 244 19.90 8.94 -9.55
N PRO A 245 19.72 10.08 -10.25
CA PRO A 245 20.72 11.15 -10.24
C PRO A 245 20.94 11.83 -8.88
N THR A 246 19.88 11.87 -8.04
CA THR A 246 19.91 12.64 -6.79
C THR A 246 19.92 11.78 -5.53
N GLY A 247 19.55 10.49 -5.67
CA GLY A 247 19.31 9.60 -4.54
C GLY A 247 18.05 9.92 -3.72
N LYS A 248 17.27 10.93 -4.10
CA LYS A 248 16.07 11.37 -3.38
C LYS A 248 14.96 10.35 -3.47
N LEU A 249 14.31 10.10 -2.33
CA LEU A 249 13.15 9.20 -2.24
C LEU A 249 11.85 9.96 -2.49
N PHE A 250 10.91 9.30 -3.16
CA PHE A 250 9.56 9.81 -3.41
C PHE A 250 8.53 8.72 -3.15
N ALA A 251 7.42 9.07 -2.48
CA ALA A 251 6.25 8.24 -2.37
C ALA A 251 5.41 8.35 -3.66
N LEU A 252 5.13 7.21 -4.29
CA LEU A 252 4.26 7.14 -5.48
C LEU A 252 2.80 6.92 -5.09
N GLU A 253 2.55 5.99 -4.17
CA GLU A 253 1.24 5.65 -3.62
C GLU A 253 1.37 4.86 -2.32
N ALA A 254 0.28 4.82 -1.54
CA ALA A 254 0.13 3.92 -0.42
C ALA A 254 -1.16 3.11 -0.59
N ASN A 255 -1.02 1.83 -0.83
CA ASN A 255 -2.15 0.94 -1.05
C ASN A 255 -2.85 0.66 0.29
N SER A 256 -3.90 1.42 0.59
CA SER A 256 -4.63 1.44 1.85
C SER A 256 -5.88 0.54 1.89
N PHE A 257 -6.28 -0.03 0.75
CA PHE A 257 -7.54 -0.79 0.63
C PHE A 257 -7.50 -2.19 1.25
N GLY A 258 -6.31 -2.76 1.47
CA GLY A 258 -6.12 -4.07 2.13
C GLY A 258 -5.68 -5.23 1.25
N MET A 259 -5.48 -4.99 -0.06
CA MET A 259 -4.96 -6.02 -0.99
C MET A 259 -3.43 -6.16 -0.92
N THR A 260 -2.78 -5.53 0.04
CA THR A 260 -1.32 -5.41 0.16
C THR A 260 -0.71 -6.37 1.17
N TRP A 261 -1.53 -7.16 1.85
CA TRP A 261 -1.06 -8.18 2.77
C TRP A 261 -0.36 -9.33 2.02
N HIS A 262 0.86 -9.08 1.54
CA HIS A 262 1.58 -10.03 0.71
C HIS A 262 2.24 -11.19 1.49
N LEU A 263 2.22 -11.17 2.82
CA LEU A 263 2.77 -12.25 3.63
C LEU A 263 2.15 -13.60 3.25
N SER A 264 0.80 -13.64 3.11
CA SER A 264 0.08 -14.87 2.80
C SER A 264 -0.94 -14.74 1.67
N SER A 265 -0.94 -13.61 0.95
CA SER A 265 -1.95 -13.38 -0.09
C SER A 265 -1.87 -14.43 -1.21
N LYS A 266 -3.04 -14.78 -1.75
CA LYS A 266 -3.15 -15.65 -2.94
C LYS A 266 -2.27 -15.13 -4.09
N ARG A 267 -2.23 -13.81 -4.28
CA ARG A 267 -1.42 -13.16 -5.31
C ARG A 267 0.09 -13.38 -5.12
N TYR A 268 0.58 -13.35 -3.89
CA TYR A 268 1.97 -13.67 -3.62
C TYR A 268 2.27 -15.14 -3.93
N LYS A 269 1.38 -16.05 -3.53
CA LYS A 269 1.52 -17.48 -3.82
C LYS A 269 1.53 -17.77 -5.34
N GLU A 270 0.69 -17.08 -6.10
CA GLU A 270 0.67 -17.15 -7.58
C GLU A 270 1.96 -16.59 -8.20
N TRP A 271 2.44 -15.44 -7.74
CA TRP A 271 3.70 -14.85 -8.18
C TRP A 271 4.88 -15.77 -7.87
N SER A 272 4.98 -16.26 -6.64
CA SER A 272 6.04 -17.21 -6.24
C SER A 272 6.05 -18.46 -7.12
N LYS A 273 4.86 -19.02 -7.39
CA LYS A 273 4.72 -20.19 -8.28
C LYS A 273 5.16 -19.87 -9.72
N SER A 274 4.79 -18.71 -10.24
CA SER A 274 5.10 -18.33 -11.63
C SER A 274 6.55 -17.96 -11.86
N THR A 275 7.23 -17.44 -10.84
CA THR A 275 8.64 -17.00 -10.93
C THR A 275 9.64 -18.01 -10.37
N GLY A 276 9.17 -18.99 -9.61
CA GLY A 276 10.04 -19.89 -8.82
C GLY A 276 10.73 -19.20 -7.64
N GLN A 277 10.42 -17.94 -7.35
CA GLN A 277 11.04 -17.15 -6.28
C GLN A 277 10.23 -17.26 -4.99
N THR A 278 10.94 -17.35 -3.87
CA THR A 278 10.35 -17.28 -2.53
C THR A 278 10.99 -16.15 -1.74
N MET A 279 10.19 -15.43 -0.96
CA MET A 279 10.65 -14.38 -0.06
C MET A 279 10.12 -14.65 1.35
N ASP A 280 11.01 -14.66 2.32
CA ASP A 280 10.62 -14.79 3.73
C ASP A 280 10.19 -13.42 4.29
N PHE A 281 8.99 -12.99 3.93
CA PHE A 281 8.39 -11.76 4.44
C PHE A 281 8.15 -11.81 5.95
N TYR A 282 7.96 -13.00 6.52
CA TYR A 282 7.73 -13.14 7.96
C TYR A 282 9.01 -12.92 8.76
N GLY A 283 10.10 -13.56 8.34
CA GLY A 283 11.35 -13.57 9.08
C GLY A 283 12.20 -12.32 8.88
N GLN A 284 11.98 -11.51 7.81
CA GLN A 284 12.85 -10.36 7.54
C GLN A 284 12.97 -9.41 8.73
N PHE A 285 11.84 -9.08 9.37
CA PHE A 285 11.78 -8.19 10.54
C PHE A 285 10.91 -8.74 11.68
N GLY A 286 10.42 -9.99 11.60
CA GLY A 286 9.48 -10.55 12.57
C GLY A 286 8.08 -9.91 12.43
N ALA A 287 7.52 -9.91 11.23
CA ALA A 287 6.34 -9.14 10.85
C ALA A 287 5.12 -9.37 11.76
N LEU A 288 4.83 -10.62 12.13
CA LEU A 288 3.67 -10.94 12.96
C LEU A 288 3.88 -10.53 14.43
N ASP A 289 5.09 -10.69 14.97
CA ASP A 289 5.44 -10.26 16.32
C ASP A 289 5.39 -8.74 16.45
N LEU A 290 5.91 -8.00 15.47
CA LEU A 290 5.83 -6.55 15.43
C LEU A 290 4.38 -6.07 15.41
N LEU A 291 3.54 -6.68 14.57
CA LEU A 291 2.13 -6.31 14.50
C LEU A 291 1.38 -6.68 15.79
N ALA A 292 1.61 -7.86 16.35
CA ALA A 292 1.01 -8.29 17.61
C ALA A 292 1.38 -7.35 18.76
N THR A 293 2.66 -6.96 18.86
CA THR A 293 3.16 -6.02 19.87
C THR A 293 2.48 -4.66 19.73
N GLU A 294 2.37 -4.12 18.53
CA GLU A 294 1.73 -2.82 18.32
C GLU A 294 0.22 -2.87 18.56
N LEU A 295 -0.46 -3.95 18.17
CA LEU A 295 -1.87 -4.15 18.48
C LEU A 295 -2.11 -4.22 20.00
N THR A 296 -1.30 -4.98 20.74
CA THR A 296 -1.35 -5.06 22.20
C THR A 296 -1.25 -3.67 22.83
N LYS A 297 -0.26 -2.87 22.42
CA LYS A 297 -0.06 -1.51 22.89
C LYS A 297 -1.29 -0.64 22.63
N ARG A 298 -1.87 -0.71 21.42
CA ARG A 298 -3.03 0.10 21.04
C ARG A 298 -4.30 -0.32 21.76
N VAL A 299 -4.52 -1.62 21.93
CA VAL A 299 -5.68 -2.10 22.71
C VAL A 299 -5.65 -1.49 24.11
N ARG A 300 -4.52 -1.58 24.81
CA ARG A 300 -4.39 -1.03 26.16
C ARG A 300 -4.53 0.50 26.24
N ALA A 301 -4.11 1.20 25.19
CA ALA A 301 -4.12 2.67 25.17
C ALA A 301 -5.42 3.27 24.63
N GLU A 302 -6.12 2.58 23.73
CA GLU A 302 -7.15 3.20 22.90
C GLU A 302 -8.48 2.41 22.84
N ALA A 303 -8.56 1.20 23.39
CA ALA A 303 -9.82 0.46 23.45
C ALA A 303 -10.87 1.21 24.29
N CYS A 304 -12.10 1.29 23.80
CA CYS A 304 -13.19 2.02 24.43
C CYS A 304 -14.55 1.30 24.25
#